data_d99298cce0249d45a3c277136c4eb64e
#
_entry.id   d99298cce0249d45a3c277136c4eb64e
#
_cell.length_a   1.000
_cell.length_b   1.000
_cell.length_c   1.000
_cell.angle_alpha   90.00
_cell.angle_beta   90.00
_cell.angle_gamma   90.00
#
_symmetry.space_group_name_H-M   'P 1'
#
loop_
_entity.id
_entity.type
_entity.pdbx_description
1 polymer ?
#
loop_
_entity_poly.entity_id
_entity_poly.type
_entity_poly.pdbx_seq_one_letter_code
_entity_poly.pdbx_strand_id
1 'polypeptide(L)'
;LIMRSRSAANFTLDDLARIVATARQYGVKTYLTVNTILYDDEVEEMRRVVDCALREGVDAVIASDQSAILYARSVGMEVHISTQLNVSNTETLRFYSRWADVVVLARELNLGQIRQIYDNILAQRICGPSGRPVKIEMFAHGALCMGISGKCYLSLHECGESANRGACRSLLH
;
A
#
# COMPACT_ATOMS: atom_id res chain seq x y z
N LEU A 1 -11.83 2.28 -1.42
CA LEU A 1 -10.69 2.06 -0.53
C LEU A 1 -9.34 2.06 -1.26
N ILE A 2 -9.32 2.43 -2.51
CA ILE A 2 -8.13 2.47 -3.36
C ILE A 2 -7.77 3.94 -3.59
N MET A 3 -6.49 4.29 -3.44
CA MET A 3 -6.00 5.61 -3.84
C MET A 3 -6.41 5.89 -5.30
N ARG A 4 -7.01 7.04 -5.57
CA ARG A 4 -7.61 7.42 -6.85
C ARG A 4 -8.89 6.64 -7.25
N SER A 5 -9.52 5.90 -6.34
CA SER A 5 -10.73 5.13 -6.66
C SER A 5 -11.88 6.00 -7.21
N ARG A 6 -11.94 7.26 -6.79
CA ARG A 6 -12.96 8.23 -7.23
C ARG A 6 -12.57 9.01 -8.48
N SER A 7 -11.32 8.94 -8.91
CA SER A 7 -10.80 9.69 -10.07
C SER A 7 -10.38 8.82 -11.26
N ALA A 8 -10.48 7.49 -11.13
CA ALA A 8 -10.13 6.54 -12.18
C ALA A 8 -11.16 5.42 -12.28
N ALA A 9 -11.28 4.80 -13.47
CA ALA A 9 -12.03 3.58 -13.62
C ALA A 9 -11.33 2.45 -12.84
N ASN A 10 -12.08 1.75 -12.00
CA ASN A 10 -11.59 0.65 -11.20
C ASN A 10 -12.42 -0.61 -11.42
N PHE A 11 -11.83 -1.75 -11.09
CA PHE A 11 -12.54 -3.02 -11.01
C PHE A 11 -13.46 -3.05 -9.78
N THR A 12 -14.53 -3.81 -9.89
CA THR A 12 -15.43 -4.13 -8.78
C THR A 12 -14.93 -5.36 -8.02
N LEU A 13 -15.51 -5.64 -6.86
CA LEU A 13 -15.22 -6.88 -6.13
C LEU A 13 -15.66 -8.13 -6.91
N ASP A 14 -16.70 -8.01 -7.74
CA ASP A 14 -17.18 -9.12 -8.59
C ASP A 14 -16.19 -9.47 -9.70
N ASP A 15 -15.35 -8.52 -10.13
CA ASP A 15 -14.30 -8.77 -11.12
C ASP A 15 -13.08 -9.49 -10.51
N LEU A 16 -12.93 -9.48 -9.19
CA LEU A 16 -11.70 -9.87 -8.51
C LEU A 16 -11.36 -11.34 -8.76
N ALA A 17 -12.34 -12.24 -8.67
CA ALA A 17 -12.17 -13.66 -8.94
C ALA A 17 -11.60 -13.92 -10.35
N ARG A 18 -12.17 -13.23 -11.36
CA ARG A 18 -11.73 -13.35 -12.77
C ARG A 18 -10.31 -12.81 -12.96
N ILE A 19 -9.99 -11.67 -12.33
CA ILE A 19 -8.66 -11.06 -12.39
C ILE A 19 -7.62 -12.01 -11.79
N VAL A 20 -7.87 -12.52 -10.60
CA VAL A 20 -6.97 -13.45 -9.90
C VAL A 20 -6.78 -14.73 -10.69
N ALA A 21 -7.87 -15.32 -11.21
CA ALA A 21 -7.79 -16.53 -12.05
C ALA A 21 -6.95 -16.30 -13.30
N THR A 22 -7.14 -15.16 -13.98
CA THR A 22 -6.34 -14.80 -15.16
C THR A 22 -4.88 -14.61 -14.80
N ALA A 23 -4.57 -13.87 -13.73
CA ALA A 23 -3.20 -13.62 -13.30
C ALA A 23 -2.46 -14.94 -12.99
N ARG A 24 -3.13 -15.88 -12.30
CA ARG A 24 -2.58 -17.20 -11.99
C ARG A 24 -2.22 -18.02 -13.23
N GLN A 25 -3.02 -17.96 -14.30
CA GLN A 25 -2.72 -18.64 -15.56
C GLN A 25 -1.38 -18.21 -16.16
N TYR A 26 -0.97 -16.96 -15.91
CA TYR A 26 0.28 -16.39 -16.38
C TYR A 26 1.38 -16.34 -15.31
N GLY A 27 1.16 -16.95 -14.14
CA GLY A 27 2.13 -16.94 -13.03
C GLY A 27 2.36 -15.54 -12.44
N VAL A 28 1.39 -14.63 -12.57
CA VAL A 28 1.47 -13.23 -12.09
C VAL A 28 0.79 -13.12 -10.73
N LYS A 29 1.45 -12.44 -9.78
CA LYS A 29 0.87 -12.11 -8.48
C LYS A 29 -0.09 -10.95 -8.58
N THR A 30 -1.08 -10.95 -7.71
CA THR A 30 -2.09 -9.90 -7.60
C THR A 30 -2.01 -9.20 -6.26
N TYR A 31 -2.02 -7.87 -6.27
CA TYR A 31 -2.03 -7.04 -5.06
C TYR A 31 -3.22 -6.09 -5.10
N LEU A 32 -3.98 -6.05 -4.00
CA LEU A 32 -5.11 -5.13 -3.87
C LEU A 32 -4.71 -3.93 -3.03
N THR A 33 -4.89 -2.72 -3.56
CA THR A 33 -4.60 -1.50 -2.81
C THR A 33 -5.79 -1.12 -1.91
N VAL A 34 -5.54 -1.00 -0.60
CA VAL A 34 -6.46 -0.50 0.43
C VAL A 34 -5.75 0.61 1.20
N ASN A 35 -5.26 1.60 0.47
CA ASN A 35 -4.27 2.59 0.93
C ASN A 35 -4.82 4.02 1.06
N THR A 36 -6.12 4.18 1.25
CA THR A 36 -6.74 5.46 1.61
C THR A 36 -6.88 5.60 3.12
N ILE A 37 -7.01 6.84 3.59
CA ILE A 37 -7.42 7.11 4.97
C ILE A 37 -8.87 6.67 5.14
N LEU A 38 -9.17 5.98 6.24
CA LEU A 38 -10.49 5.45 6.57
C LEU A 38 -11.11 6.22 7.73
N TYR A 39 -12.44 6.38 7.69
CA TYR A 39 -13.25 6.82 8.81
C TYR A 39 -13.99 5.63 9.43
N ASP A 40 -14.51 5.78 10.64
CA ASP A 40 -15.12 4.68 11.39
C ASP A 40 -16.27 3.99 10.65
N ASP A 41 -17.06 4.74 9.90
CA ASP A 41 -18.18 4.23 9.09
C ASP A 41 -17.71 3.44 7.84
N GLU A 42 -16.45 3.51 7.47
CA GLU A 42 -15.85 2.80 6.34
C GLU A 42 -15.11 1.51 6.76
N VAL A 43 -14.88 1.31 8.05
CA VAL A 43 -14.07 0.16 8.55
C VAL A 43 -14.72 -1.18 8.18
N GLU A 44 -16.03 -1.30 8.31
CA GLU A 44 -16.74 -2.54 7.94
C GLU A 44 -16.68 -2.82 6.44
N GLU A 45 -16.71 -1.79 5.59
CA GLU A 45 -16.53 -1.95 4.16
C GLU A 45 -15.09 -2.40 3.85
N MET A 46 -14.10 -1.81 4.49
CA MET A 46 -12.71 -2.24 4.36
C MET A 46 -12.53 -3.72 4.74
N ARG A 47 -13.14 -4.18 5.83
CA ARG A 47 -13.10 -5.59 6.23
C ARG A 47 -13.67 -6.51 5.16
N ARG A 48 -14.85 -6.18 4.62
CA ARG A 48 -15.47 -6.94 3.51
C ARG A 48 -14.56 -7.02 2.29
N VAL A 49 -13.88 -5.92 1.95
CA VAL A 49 -12.92 -5.88 0.84
C VAL A 49 -11.72 -6.81 1.08
N VAL A 50 -11.15 -6.78 2.28
CA VAL A 50 -10.02 -7.65 2.65
C VAL A 50 -10.45 -9.12 2.68
N ASP A 51 -11.61 -9.43 3.25
CA ASP A 51 -12.14 -10.81 3.28
C ASP A 51 -12.40 -11.34 1.87
N CYS A 52 -12.95 -10.51 1.00
CA CYS A 52 -13.14 -10.86 -0.40
C CYS A 52 -11.79 -11.13 -1.08
N ALA A 53 -10.80 -10.27 -0.89
CA ALA A 53 -9.46 -10.46 -1.44
C ALA A 53 -8.81 -11.78 -0.96
N LEU A 54 -8.94 -12.09 0.32
CA LEU A 54 -8.45 -13.33 0.89
C LEU A 54 -9.16 -14.55 0.30
N ARG A 55 -10.49 -14.54 0.22
CA ARG A 55 -11.30 -15.61 -0.34
C ARG A 55 -10.98 -15.89 -1.81
N GLU A 56 -10.84 -14.84 -2.60
CA GLU A 56 -10.52 -14.96 -4.04
C GLU A 56 -9.03 -15.27 -4.28
N GLY A 57 -8.20 -15.22 -3.23
CA GLY A 57 -6.80 -15.60 -3.26
C GLY A 57 -5.89 -14.54 -3.88
N VAL A 58 -6.16 -13.29 -3.61
CA VAL A 58 -5.21 -12.19 -3.83
C VAL A 58 -3.95 -12.44 -3.00
N ASP A 59 -2.77 -12.20 -3.55
CA ASP A 59 -1.51 -12.53 -2.89
C ASP A 59 -1.19 -11.62 -1.71
N ALA A 60 -1.50 -10.32 -1.80
CA ALA A 60 -1.32 -9.37 -0.70
C ALA A 60 -2.22 -8.13 -0.84
N VAL A 61 -2.37 -7.40 0.26
CA VAL A 61 -2.94 -6.05 0.24
C VAL A 61 -1.85 -5.01 0.44
N ILE A 62 -1.96 -3.88 -0.27
CA ILE A 62 -1.10 -2.70 -0.08
C ILE A 62 -1.89 -1.70 0.75
N ALA A 63 -1.49 -1.50 2.00
CA ALA A 63 -2.25 -0.72 2.97
C ALA A 63 -1.45 0.44 3.58
N SER A 64 -2.16 1.47 4.03
CA SER A 64 -1.58 2.62 4.75
C SER A 64 -2.32 2.93 6.05
N ASP A 65 -3.62 2.68 6.11
CA ASP A 65 -4.38 2.85 7.34
C ASP A 65 -4.10 1.70 8.32
N GLN A 66 -3.88 2.05 9.59
CA GLN A 66 -3.56 1.08 10.63
C GLN A 66 -4.68 0.06 10.85
N SER A 67 -5.94 0.48 10.71
CA SER A 67 -7.08 -0.43 10.84
C SER A 67 -7.07 -1.50 9.74
N ALA A 68 -6.72 -1.11 8.50
CA ALA A 68 -6.58 -2.05 7.38
C ALA A 68 -5.38 -3.00 7.57
N ILE A 69 -4.23 -2.47 8.01
CA ILE A 69 -3.03 -3.27 8.29
C ILE A 69 -3.32 -4.31 9.37
N LEU A 70 -3.89 -3.89 10.50
CA LEU A 70 -4.17 -4.79 11.62
C LEU A 70 -5.22 -5.83 11.26
N TYR A 71 -6.30 -5.44 10.58
CA TYR A 71 -7.33 -6.38 10.18
C TYR A 71 -6.81 -7.41 9.18
N ALA A 72 -6.13 -6.98 8.12
CA ALA A 72 -5.55 -7.88 7.12
C ALA A 72 -4.62 -8.91 7.78
N ARG A 73 -3.76 -8.47 8.71
CA ARG A 73 -2.91 -9.37 9.49
C ARG A 73 -3.70 -10.36 10.36
N SER A 74 -4.78 -9.91 10.99
CA SER A 74 -5.60 -10.76 11.88
C SER A 74 -6.29 -11.91 11.13
N VAL A 75 -6.61 -11.72 9.85
CA VAL A 75 -7.22 -12.75 8.99
C VAL A 75 -6.19 -13.54 8.16
N GLY A 76 -4.89 -13.31 8.36
CA GLY A 76 -3.82 -14.04 7.67
C GLY A 76 -3.48 -13.55 6.27
N MET A 77 -3.97 -12.36 5.86
CA MET A 77 -3.61 -11.73 4.60
C MET A 77 -2.19 -11.15 4.67
N GLU A 78 -1.38 -11.35 3.63
CA GLU A 78 -0.09 -10.68 3.50
C GLU A 78 -0.28 -9.17 3.30
N VAL A 79 0.51 -8.37 4.02
CA VAL A 79 0.44 -6.91 3.96
C VAL A 79 1.73 -6.33 3.40
N HIS A 80 1.60 -5.44 2.42
CA HIS A 80 2.65 -4.55 1.96
C HIS A 80 2.35 -3.13 2.47
N ILE A 81 3.34 -2.49 3.08
CA ILE A 81 3.20 -1.11 3.54
C ILE A 81 3.26 -0.17 2.34
N SER A 82 2.20 0.62 2.17
CA SER A 82 2.10 1.58 1.08
C SER A 82 3.08 2.74 1.21
N THR A 83 3.51 3.30 0.08
CA THR A 83 4.27 4.56 0.02
C THR A 83 3.56 5.73 0.72
N GLN A 84 2.25 5.65 0.93
CA GLN A 84 1.47 6.66 1.67
C GLN A 84 1.93 6.84 3.13
N LEU A 85 2.64 5.86 3.69
CA LEU A 85 3.22 5.94 5.04
C LEU A 85 4.61 6.58 5.07
N ASN A 86 5.16 6.97 3.91
CA ASN A 86 6.42 7.72 3.77
C ASN A 86 7.58 7.12 4.56
N VAL A 87 7.78 5.82 4.48
CA VAL A 87 8.88 5.14 5.14
C VAL A 87 10.20 5.58 4.51
N SER A 88 10.98 6.35 5.24
CA SER A 88 12.19 7.03 4.75
C SER A 88 13.46 6.71 5.55
N ASN A 89 13.38 5.86 6.56
CA ASN A 89 14.53 5.47 7.38
C ASN A 89 14.34 4.06 7.97
N THR A 90 15.43 3.49 8.49
CA THR A 90 15.45 2.13 9.04
C THR A 90 14.53 1.96 10.23
N GLU A 91 14.41 2.94 11.12
CA GLU A 91 13.60 2.81 12.33
C GLU A 91 12.10 2.81 12.02
N THR A 92 11.66 3.65 11.08
CA THR A 92 10.28 3.61 10.58
C THR A 92 10.00 2.28 9.88
N LEU A 93 10.93 1.77 9.06
CA LEU A 93 10.81 0.46 8.44
C LEU A 93 10.70 -0.65 9.51
N ARG A 94 11.57 -0.62 10.54
CA ARG A 94 11.53 -1.56 11.68
C ARG A 94 10.17 -1.51 12.41
N PHE A 95 9.60 -0.32 12.56
CA PHE A 95 8.28 -0.20 13.18
C PHE A 95 7.23 -0.98 12.39
N TYR A 96 7.18 -0.81 11.05
CA TYR A 96 6.21 -1.46 10.19
C TYR A 96 6.52 -2.93 9.88
N SER A 97 7.77 -3.37 10.04
CA SER A 97 8.15 -4.79 9.85
C SER A 97 7.40 -5.76 10.76
N ARG A 98 6.80 -5.28 11.83
CA ARG A 98 5.97 -6.08 12.74
C ARG A 98 4.71 -6.62 12.06
N TRP A 99 4.23 -5.93 11.01
CA TRP A 99 2.97 -6.24 10.34
C TRP A 99 3.13 -6.58 8.86
N ALA A 100 4.29 -6.30 8.26
CA ALA A 100 4.47 -6.45 6.83
C ALA A 100 5.82 -7.05 6.46
N ASP A 101 5.82 -7.88 5.41
CA ASP A 101 7.04 -8.47 4.84
C ASP A 101 7.61 -7.62 3.71
N VAL A 102 6.84 -6.66 3.19
CA VAL A 102 7.24 -5.74 2.14
C VAL A 102 6.90 -4.30 2.54
N VAL A 103 7.83 -3.39 2.32
CA VAL A 103 7.65 -1.96 2.59
C VAL A 103 7.98 -1.16 1.34
N VAL A 104 6.99 -0.39 0.85
CA VAL A 104 7.22 0.57 -0.24
C VAL A 104 7.81 1.84 0.35
N LEU A 105 9.04 2.17 -0.04
CA LEU A 105 9.77 3.31 0.49
C LEU A 105 9.21 4.64 -0.03
N ALA A 106 9.50 5.71 0.71
CA ALA A 106 9.20 7.07 0.29
C ALA A 106 9.90 7.40 -1.04
N ARG A 107 9.20 8.12 -1.92
CA ARG A 107 9.70 8.48 -3.26
C ARG A 107 10.83 9.52 -3.25
N GLU A 108 10.97 10.25 -2.16
CA GLU A 108 11.96 11.31 -1.97
C GLU A 108 13.39 10.77 -1.72
N LEU A 109 13.53 9.47 -1.47
CA LEU A 109 14.81 8.85 -1.18
C LEU A 109 15.67 8.72 -2.44
N ASN A 110 16.94 9.06 -2.31
CA ASN A 110 17.94 8.73 -3.33
C ASN A 110 18.46 7.29 -3.17
N LEU A 111 19.15 6.79 -4.21
CA LEU A 111 19.64 5.41 -4.21
C LEU A 111 20.61 5.09 -3.06
N GLY A 112 21.41 6.06 -2.61
CA GLY A 112 22.33 5.89 -1.48
C GLY A 112 21.57 5.66 -0.17
N GLN A 113 20.51 6.43 0.07
CA GLN A 113 19.64 6.26 1.24
C GLN A 113 18.89 4.92 1.21
N ILE A 114 18.38 4.52 0.04
CA ILE A 114 17.72 3.23 -0.16
C ILE A 114 18.70 2.08 0.13
N ARG A 115 19.93 2.18 -0.39
CA ARG A 115 20.99 1.21 -0.14
C ARG A 115 21.31 1.10 1.35
N GLN A 116 21.42 2.22 2.06
CA GLN A 116 21.67 2.22 3.50
C GLN A 116 20.56 1.51 4.28
N ILE A 117 19.29 1.74 3.92
CA ILE A 117 18.15 1.04 4.54
C ILE A 117 18.26 -0.47 4.29
N TYR A 118 18.54 -0.87 3.05
CA TYR A 118 18.71 -2.28 2.67
C TYR A 118 19.83 -2.96 3.46
N ASP A 119 21.01 -2.33 3.52
CA ASP A 119 22.16 -2.87 4.24
C ASP A 119 21.86 -3.00 5.75
N ASN A 120 21.12 -2.03 6.33
CA ASN A 120 20.67 -2.10 7.71
C ASN A 120 19.66 -3.22 7.98
N ILE A 121 18.75 -3.50 7.03
CA ILE A 121 17.82 -4.65 7.14
C ILE A 121 18.61 -5.94 7.33
N LEU A 122 19.65 -6.15 6.51
CA LEU A 122 20.48 -7.35 6.56
C LEU A 122 21.34 -7.40 7.82
N ALA A 123 22.07 -6.32 8.12
CA ALA A 123 23.00 -6.24 9.25
C ALA A 123 22.27 -6.41 10.59
N GLN A 124 21.08 -5.85 10.73
CA GLN A 124 20.30 -5.86 11.95
C GLN A 124 19.22 -6.95 12.00
N ARG A 125 19.16 -7.79 10.95
CA ARG A 125 18.18 -8.89 10.82
C ARG A 125 16.74 -8.42 11.04
N ILE A 126 16.34 -7.31 10.39
CA ILE A 126 14.98 -6.81 10.48
C ILE A 126 14.08 -7.72 9.65
N CYS A 127 13.27 -8.52 10.33
CA CYS A 127 12.38 -9.50 9.70
C CYS A 127 10.92 -9.07 9.80
N GLY A 128 10.15 -9.46 8.80
CA GLY A 128 8.70 -9.34 8.80
C GLY A 128 8.02 -10.52 9.50
N PRO A 129 6.68 -10.58 9.44
CA PRO A 129 5.89 -11.65 10.08
C PRO A 129 6.20 -13.06 9.56
N SER A 130 6.73 -13.21 8.35
CA SER A 130 7.16 -14.50 7.80
C SER A 130 8.48 -15.02 8.40
N GLY A 131 9.13 -14.23 9.28
CA GLY A 131 10.46 -14.53 9.81
C GLY A 131 11.61 -14.30 8.82
N ARG A 132 11.32 -13.82 7.61
CA ARG A 132 12.31 -13.49 6.57
C ARG A 132 12.66 -12.00 6.63
N PRO A 133 13.87 -11.61 6.17
CA PRO A 133 14.21 -10.18 6.05
C PRO A 133 13.16 -9.42 5.25
N VAL A 134 12.78 -8.25 5.76
CA VAL A 134 11.82 -7.36 5.07
C VAL A 134 12.36 -7.00 3.70
N LYS A 135 11.49 -7.09 2.71
CA LYS A 135 11.77 -6.64 1.35
C LYS A 135 11.39 -5.17 1.22
N ILE A 136 12.17 -4.45 0.43
CA ILE A 136 11.84 -3.07 0.06
C ILE A 136 11.34 -3.03 -1.38
N GLU A 137 10.38 -2.15 -1.62
CA GLU A 137 9.87 -1.79 -2.93
C GLU A 137 10.07 -0.31 -3.14
N MET A 138 10.42 0.10 -4.37
CA MET A 138 10.63 1.51 -4.73
C MET A 138 10.06 1.80 -6.11
N PHE A 139 9.64 3.03 -6.33
CA PHE A 139 9.25 3.48 -7.66
C PHE A 139 10.48 3.65 -8.55
N ALA A 140 10.52 2.92 -9.66
CA ALA A 140 11.60 2.99 -10.64
C ALA A 140 11.24 3.90 -11.83
N HIS A 141 9.95 3.97 -12.19
CA HIS A 141 9.44 4.75 -13.31
C HIS A 141 7.97 5.13 -13.08
N GLY A 142 7.55 6.25 -13.66
CA GLY A 142 6.15 6.72 -13.63
C GLY A 142 6.06 8.23 -13.69
N ALA A 143 4.83 8.76 -13.72
CA ALA A 143 4.59 10.19 -13.66
C ALA A 143 5.08 10.77 -12.33
N LEU A 144 5.83 11.85 -12.40
CA LEU A 144 6.31 12.56 -11.21
C LEU A 144 5.14 13.30 -10.55
N CYS A 145 4.91 13.05 -9.26
CA CYS A 145 4.01 13.85 -8.44
C CYS A 145 4.82 14.59 -7.39
N MET A 146 4.67 15.92 -7.31
CA MET A 146 5.40 16.77 -6.36
C MET A 146 4.81 16.73 -4.94
N GLY A 147 3.61 16.16 -4.77
CA GLY A 147 2.98 16.03 -3.45
C GLY A 147 3.61 14.90 -2.63
N ILE A 148 3.79 15.14 -1.33
CA ILE A 148 4.19 14.09 -0.39
C ILE A 148 3.08 13.06 -0.31
N SER A 149 3.42 11.78 -0.52
CA SER A 149 2.46 10.69 -0.51
C SER A 149 1.72 10.60 0.83
N GLY A 150 0.38 10.47 0.79
CA GLY A 150 -0.46 10.40 1.99
C GLY A 150 -0.62 11.72 2.77
N LYS A 151 -0.03 12.83 2.31
CA LYS A 151 -0.08 14.14 2.99
C LYS A 151 -0.40 15.30 2.04
N CYS A 152 -0.88 15.01 0.83
CA CYS A 152 -1.24 16.05 -0.14
C CYS A 152 -2.67 16.57 0.12
N TYR A 153 -2.80 17.88 0.33
CA TYR A 153 -4.07 18.57 0.54
C TYR A 153 -4.52 19.41 -0.67
N LEU A 154 -3.76 19.36 -1.78
CA LEU A 154 -4.04 20.25 -2.92
C LEU A 154 -5.43 20.02 -3.51
N SER A 155 -5.79 18.75 -3.80
CA SER A 155 -7.14 18.45 -4.31
C SER A 155 -8.25 18.82 -3.34
N LEU A 156 -8.00 18.73 -2.03
CA LEU A 156 -8.96 19.16 -1.01
C LEU A 156 -9.13 20.67 -1.03
N HIS A 157 -8.03 21.42 -1.14
CA HIS A 157 -8.05 22.88 -1.19
C HIS A 157 -8.76 23.40 -2.46
N GLU A 158 -8.37 22.88 -3.63
CA GLU A 158 -8.86 23.39 -4.92
C GLU A 158 -10.25 22.88 -5.30
N CYS A 159 -10.58 21.64 -4.93
CA CYS A 159 -11.76 20.94 -5.43
C CYS A 159 -12.70 20.42 -4.33
N GLY A 160 -12.38 20.64 -3.05
CA GLY A 160 -13.16 20.12 -1.91
C GLY A 160 -13.08 18.58 -1.76
N GLU A 161 -12.20 17.89 -2.48
CA GLU A 161 -12.08 16.44 -2.50
C GLU A 161 -10.69 15.99 -2.08
N SER A 162 -10.59 15.07 -1.11
CA SER A 162 -9.29 14.63 -0.59
C SER A 162 -8.62 13.58 -1.46
N ALA A 163 -7.41 13.87 -1.95
CA ALA A 163 -6.55 12.91 -2.63
C ALA A 163 -6.21 11.71 -1.74
N ASN A 164 -6.01 11.94 -0.43
CA ASN A 164 -5.69 10.90 0.54
C ASN A 164 -6.87 9.95 0.81
N ARG A 165 -8.07 10.33 0.37
CA ARG A 165 -9.30 9.53 0.42
C ARG A 165 -9.76 9.05 -0.97
N GLY A 166 -8.86 8.99 -1.93
CA GLY A 166 -9.09 8.41 -3.24
C GLY A 166 -9.54 9.39 -4.34
N ALA A 167 -9.69 10.69 -4.03
CA ALA A 167 -10.17 11.70 -5.00
C ALA A 167 -9.04 12.63 -5.46
N CYS A 168 -7.92 12.07 -5.91
CA CYS A 168 -6.81 12.84 -6.47
C CYS A 168 -7.18 13.40 -7.85
N ARG A 169 -7.12 14.72 -8.01
CA ARG A 169 -7.38 15.42 -9.28
C ARG A 169 -6.13 15.63 -10.13
N SER A 170 -5.00 15.06 -9.72
CA SER A 170 -3.71 15.12 -10.45
C SER A 170 -3.26 16.55 -10.78
N LEU A 171 -3.49 17.51 -9.88
CA LEU A 171 -3.20 18.93 -10.09
C LEU A 171 -1.69 19.25 -10.12
N LEU A 172 -0.82 18.28 -9.79
CA LEU A 172 0.64 18.42 -9.73
C LEU A 172 1.37 17.58 -10.80
N HIS A 173 0.66 17.20 -11.85
CA HIS A 173 1.21 16.42 -12.97
C HIS A 173 1.32 17.29 -14.22
#